data_13cf70fb1d832caca7034eae5038ba15
#
_entry.id   13cf70fb1d832caca7034eae5038ba15
#
_cell.length_a   1.000
_cell.length_b   1.000
_cell.length_c   1.000
_cell.angle_alpha   90.00
_cell.angle_beta   90.00
_cell.angle_gamma   90.00
#
_symmetry.space_group_name_H-M   'P 1'
#
loop_
_entity.id
_entity.type
_entity.pdbx_description
1 polymer ?
#
loop_
_entity_poly.entity_id
_entity_poly.type
_entity_poly.pdbx_seq_one_letter_code
_entity_poly.pdbx_strand_id
1 'polypeptide(L)'
;LFLFISFLCLISVFGIENIYFQNTQWLHDGDESTYNQISWYFFKNDIWRFPLGSNPNYGVSLGNSIIFSDSIPILALLFKSLRSFISGNFQYFSFWYFICFYLQLLFSFKILKKFTNSVPYSLVGSLFFLIAPIFIYRINFHATLSGQWILLLTLYLGLFYKADKEKLSWILLLILSSLIHFYFMAVIAVIYSLLRIFNLKFEKENFYTLIKDFLTITPILLLTLYIVGYFEIRMADSLGIGFAYYKLNILSIFDPINSHSSTSWSWFLPDIKLS
;
A
#
# COMPACT_ATOMS: atom_id res chain seq x y z
N LEU A 1 1.28 -23.30 -9.42
CA LEU A 1 2.55 -23.07 -8.71
C LEU A 1 2.48 -21.79 -7.86
N PHE A 2 2.20 -20.61 -8.43
CA PHE A 2 2.21 -19.34 -7.68
C PHE A 2 1.23 -19.32 -6.51
N LEU A 3 -0.03 -19.76 -6.70
CA LEU A 3 -1.01 -19.89 -5.63
C LEU A 3 -0.49 -20.80 -4.50
N PHE A 4 0.14 -21.90 -4.85
CA PHE A 4 0.68 -22.84 -3.88
C PHE A 4 1.84 -22.24 -3.08
N ILE A 5 2.81 -21.60 -3.74
CA ILE A 5 3.92 -20.91 -3.07
C ILE A 5 3.41 -19.82 -2.14
N SER A 6 2.46 -19.00 -2.61
CA SER A 6 1.89 -17.91 -1.82
C SER A 6 1.14 -18.42 -0.59
N PHE A 7 0.45 -19.54 -0.72
CA PHE A 7 -0.24 -20.20 0.39
C PHE A 7 0.75 -20.77 1.41
N LEU A 8 1.83 -21.39 0.95
CA LEU A 8 2.91 -21.84 1.83
C LEU A 8 3.57 -20.68 2.60
N CYS A 9 3.83 -19.57 1.91
CA CYS A 9 4.37 -18.36 2.56
C CYS A 9 3.41 -17.83 3.64
N LEU A 10 2.12 -17.77 3.33
CA LEU A 10 1.10 -17.34 4.28
C LEU A 10 1.09 -18.21 5.54
N ILE A 11 1.06 -19.55 5.37
CA ILE A 11 1.11 -20.48 6.49
C ILE A 11 2.40 -20.36 7.29
N SER A 12 3.54 -20.19 6.60
CA SER A 12 4.84 -20.10 7.26
C SER A 12 4.99 -18.84 8.12
N VAL A 13 4.33 -17.74 7.73
CA VAL A 13 4.41 -16.47 8.47
C VAL A 13 3.38 -16.41 9.58
N PHE A 14 2.15 -16.81 9.31
CA PHE A 14 1.02 -16.58 10.23
C PHE A 14 0.51 -17.86 10.92
N GLY A 15 0.85 -19.04 10.43
CA GLY A 15 0.25 -20.29 10.87
C GLY A 15 -1.09 -20.61 10.18
N ILE A 16 -1.44 -21.91 10.14
CA ILE A 16 -2.65 -22.38 9.44
C ILE A 16 -3.95 -21.92 10.10
N GLU A 17 -3.98 -21.80 11.41
CA GLU A 17 -5.15 -21.38 12.20
C GLU A 17 -5.54 -19.91 11.98
N ASN A 18 -4.60 -19.05 11.56
CA ASN A 18 -4.81 -17.63 11.34
C ASN A 18 -5.33 -17.31 9.93
N ILE A 19 -5.44 -18.34 9.07
CA ILE A 19 -6.05 -18.20 7.74
C ILE A 19 -7.59 -18.15 7.82
N TYR A 20 -8.19 -18.71 8.86
CA TYR A 20 -9.64 -18.73 9.00
C TYR A 20 -10.20 -17.32 9.24
N PHE A 21 -11.18 -16.93 8.44
CA PHE A 21 -11.81 -15.61 8.51
C PHE A 21 -12.47 -15.29 9.85
N GLN A 22 -12.85 -16.30 10.62
CA GLN A 22 -13.45 -16.15 11.95
C GLN A 22 -12.41 -16.02 13.06
N ASN A 23 -11.16 -16.43 12.80
CA ASN A 23 -10.09 -16.28 13.77
C ASN A 23 -9.55 -14.84 13.74
N THR A 24 -9.87 -14.07 14.78
CA THR A 24 -9.39 -12.71 14.95
C THR A 24 -8.36 -12.59 16.08
N GLN A 25 -8.09 -13.67 16.83
CA GLN A 25 -7.24 -13.63 18.03
C GLN A 25 -5.80 -13.16 17.71
N TRP A 26 -5.22 -13.67 16.65
CA TRP A 26 -3.87 -13.31 16.21
C TRP A 26 -3.69 -11.81 15.86
N LEU A 27 -4.78 -11.11 15.57
CA LEU A 27 -4.78 -9.67 15.29
C LEU A 27 -4.75 -8.83 16.58
N HIS A 28 -4.95 -9.45 17.75
CA HIS A 28 -4.92 -8.77 19.04
C HIS A 28 -3.55 -8.83 19.74
N ASP A 29 -2.60 -9.56 19.17
CA ASP A 29 -1.27 -9.74 19.77
C ASP A 29 -0.26 -8.64 19.38
N GLY A 30 -0.65 -7.72 18.50
CA GLY A 30 0.19 -6.61 18.04
C GLY A 30 -0.53 -5.27 18.05
N ASP A 31 0.18 -4.21 18.35
CA ASP A 31 -0.40 -2.88 18.50
C ASP A 31 -1.15 -2.41 17.25
N GLU A 32 -0.51 -2.46 16.07
CA GLU A 32 -1.15 -1.97 14.82
C GLU A 32 -2.25 -2.90 14.32
N SER A 33 -2.05 -4.22 14.34
CA SER A 33 -3.04 -5.18 13.88
C SER A 33 -4.33 -5.09 14.71
N THR A 34 -4.20 -4.85 16.02
CA THR A 34 -5.33 -4.65 16.92
C THR A 34 -6.13 -3.40 16.52
N TYR A 35 -5.47 -2.27 16.29
CA TYR A 35 -6.15 -1.04 15.86
C TYR A 35 -6.87 -1.22 14.52
N ASN A 36 -6.25 -1.92 13.58
CA ASN A 36 -6.81 -2.20 12.26
C ASN A 36 -8.06 -3.06 12.36
N GLN A 37 -8.04 -4.12 13.18
CA GLN A 37 -9.17 -5.00 13.42
C GLN A 37 -10.31 -4.29 14.14
N ILE A 38 -10.02 -3.50 15.15
CA ILE A 38 -11.02 -2.72 15.88
C ILE A 38 -11.67 -1.69 14.96
N SER A 39 -10.87 -0.96 14.18
CA SER A 39 -11.39 -0.01 13.21
C SER A 39 -12.33 -0.67 12.20
N TRP A 40 -11.94 -1.82 11.66
CA TRP A 40 -12.78 -2.63 10.78
C TRP A 40 -14.07 -3.08 11.47
N TYR A 41 -14.01 -3.52 12.72
CA TYR A 41 -15.17 -3.97 13.48
C TYR A 41 -16.22 -2.85 13.62
N PHE A 42 -15.80 -1.65 14.00
CA PHE A 42 -16.69 -0.49 14.07
C PHE A 42 -17.25 -0.14 12.69
N PHE A 43 -16.40 -0.07 11.69
CA PHE A 43 -16.80 0.27 10.32
C PHE A 43 -17.81 -0.73 9.73
N LYS A 44 -17.61 -2.03 9.92
CA LYS A 44 -18.52 -3.08 9.47
C LYS A 44 -19.91 -2.95 10.07
N ASN A 45 -19.98 -2.66 11.37
CA ASN A 45 -21.22 -2.67 12.13
C ASN A 45 -22.01 -1.35 12.03
N ASP A 46 -21.37 -0.27 11.58
CA ASP A 46 -22.04 1.02 11.41
C ASP A 46 -22.90 1.08 10.12
N ILE A 47 -23.84 2.01 10.08
CA ILE A 47 -24.60 2.33 8.86
C ILE A 47 -23.69 2.89 7.77
N TRP A 48 -24.15 2.85 6.52
CA TRP A 48 -23.47 3.57 5.45
C TRP A 48 -23.63 5.07 5.62
N ARG A 49 -22.52 5.80 5.50
CA ARG A 49 -22.47 7.26 5.56
C ARG A 49 -21.74 7.81 4.35
N PHE A 50 -21.86 9.09 4.14
CA PHE A 50 -21.02 9.81 3.22
C PHE A 50 -20.10 10.74 4.02
N PRO A 51 -18.79 10.77 3.69
CA PRO A 51 -18.04 9.94 2.73
C PRO A 51 -18.06 8.43 3.06
N LEU A 52 -17.85 7.59 2.03
CA LEU A 52 -18.03 6.13 2.15
C LEU A 52 -17.10 5.47 3.19
N GLY A 53 -15.95 6.06 3.46
CA GLY A 53 -15.01 5.59 4.47
C GLY A 53 -15.27 6.10 5.89
N SER A 54 -16.29 6.92 6.09
CA SER A 54 -16.61 7.51 7.41
C SER A 54 -16.81 6.42 8.47
N ASN A 55 -16.09 6.55 9.61
CA ASN A 55 -16.10 5.63 10.73
C ASN A 55 -16.17 6.40 12.06
N PRO A 56 -17.27 7.15 12.29
CA PRO A 56 -17.36 8.10 13.39
C PRO A 56 -17.40 7.44 14.78
N ASN A 57 -17.76 6.16 14.85
CA ASN A 57 -17.82 5.42 16.11
C ASN A 57 -16.44 4.89 16.55
N TYR A 58 -15.41 4.97 15.67
CA TYR A 58 -14.04 4.63 16.00
C TYR A 58 -13.27 5.91 16.35
N GLY A 59 -12.74 5.99 17.59
CA GLY A 59 -11.99 7.16 18.06
C GLY A 59 -12.80 8.19 18.84
N VAL A 60 -13.87 7.78 19.47
CA VAL A 60 -14.79 8.41 20.44
C VAL A 60 -15.21 9.86 20.17
N SER A 61 -14.34 10.83 20.07
CA SER A 61 -14.73 12.25 19.93
C SER A 61 -14.19 12.91 18.66
N LEU A 62 -13.26 12.26 17.97
CA LEU A 62 -12.56 12.86 16.83
C LEU A 62 -13.23 12.56 15.49
N GLY A 63 -14.10 11.53 15.45
CA GLY A 63 -14.59 10.98 14.19
C GLY A 63 -13.40 10.52 13.33
N ASN A 64 -13.46 9.32 12.80
CA ASN A 64 -12.36 8.79 11.98
C ASN A 64 -12.89 8.28 10.65
N SER A 65 -12.02 8.00 9.74
CA SER A 65 -12.31 7.30 8.50
C SER A 65 -11.48 6.02 8.43
N ILE A 66 -12.06 4.97 7.85
CA ILE A 66 -11.38 3.68 7.61
C ILE A 66 -10.07 3.84 6.83
N ILE A 67 -9.92 4.95 6.11
CA ILE A 67 -8.76 5.29 5.30
C ILE A 67 -7.52 5.58 6.15
N PHE A 68 -7.73 6.12 7.36
CA PHE A 68 -6.64 6.50 8.27
C PHE A 68 -6.29 5.41 9.28
N SER A 69 -7.02 4.31 9.25
CA SER A 69 -6.63 3.07 9.90
C SER A 69 -6.05 2.13 8.84
N ASP A 70 -5.01 1.40 9.17
CA ASP A 70 -4.31 0.49 8.24
C ASP A 70 -5.16 -0.74 7.85
N SER A 71 -6.47 -0.53 7.64
CA SER A 71 -7.51 -1.56 7.45
C SER A 71 -7.81 -1.85 5.98
N ILE A 72 -6.91 -1.57 5.08
CA ILE A 72 -7.02 -1.80 3.62
C ILE A 72 -8.38 -1.31 3.09
N PRO A 73 -8.57 0.00 2.86
CA PRO A 73 -9.86 0.62 2.55
C PRO A 73 -10.66 -0.07 1.44
N ILE A 74 -9.99 -0.54 0.38
CA ILE A 74 -10.68 -1.25 -0.71
C ILE A 74 -11.39 -2.52 -0.24
N LEU A 75 -10.73 -3.30 0.62
CA LEU A 75 -11.33 -4.52 1.17
C LEU A 75 -12.37 -4.21 2.24
N ALA A 76 -12.12 -3.19 3.07
CA ALA A 76 -13.08 -2.73 4.06
C ALA A 76 -14.41 -2.32 3.40
N LEU A 77 -14.38 -1.51 2.34
CA LEU A 77 -15.56 -1.10 1.58
C LEU A 77 -16.26 -2.31 0.93
N LEU A 78 -15.48 -3.21 0.31
CA LEU A 78 -16.00 -4.43 -0.31
C LEU A 78 -16.72 -5.32 0.71
N PHE A 79 -16.07 -5.64 1.82
CA PHE A 79 -16.66 -6.53 2.82
C PHE A 79 -17.77 -5.86 3.62
N LYS A 80 -17.76 -4.54 3.81
CA LYS A 80 -18.90 -3.81 4.35
C LYS A 80 -20.12 -3.92 3.45
N SER A 81 -19.97 -3.88 2.13
CA SER A 81 -21.09 -4.08 1.19
C SER A 81 -21.67 -5.49 1.26
N LEU A 82 -20.84 -6.47 1.65
CA LEU A 82 -21.22 -7.87 1.81
C LEU A 82 -21.62 -8.24 3.25
N ARG A 83 -21.74 -7.25 4.15
CA ARG A 83 -21.93 -7.48 5.59
C ARG A 83 -23.15 -8.34 5.94
N SER A 84 -24.21 -8.32 5.11
CA SER A 84 -25.40 -9.15 5.31
C SER A 84 -25.13 -10.65 5.21
N PHE A 85 -24.04 -11.03 4.55
CA PHE A 85 -23.59 -12.41 4.37
C PHE A 85 -22.48 -12.79 5.36
N ILE A 86 -22.00 -11.83 6.16
CA ILE A 86 -20.88 -11.99 7.06
C ILE A 86 -21.38 -11.93 8.49
N SER A 87 -21.45 -13.06 9.16
CA SER A 87 -21.90 -13.16 10.55
C SER A 87 -20.73 -13.23 11.53
N GLY A 88 -20.94 -12.67 12.73
CA GLY A 88 -20.00 -12.78 13.84
C GLY A 88 -18.66 -12.05 13.64
N ASN A 89 -17.62 -12.59 14.26
CA ASN A 89 -16.26 -12.11 14.10
C ASN A 89 -15.75 -12.49 12.71
N PHE A 90 -15.30 -11.52 11.97
CA PHE A 90 -14.79 -11.70 10.61
C PHE A 90 -13.60 -10.79 10.37
N GLN A 91 -12.56 -11.34 9.80
CA GLN A 91 -11.37 -10.63 9.34
C GLN A 91 -11.06 -11.01 7.88
N TYR A 92 -10.52 -10.07 7.11
CA TYR A 92 -10.06 -10.28 5.74
C TYR A 92 -8.54 -10.10 5.60
N PHE A 93 -7.83 -9.90 6.69
CA PHE A 93 -6.39 -9.62 6.67
C PHE A 93 -5.59 -10.80 6.15
N SER A 94 -5.94 -12.02 6.51
CA SER A 94 -5.32 -13.23 5.96
C SER A 94 -5.49 -13.34 4.43
N PHE A 95 -6.67 -12.99 3.92
CA PHE A 95 -6.93 -12.93 2.47
C PHE A 95 -6.09 -11.83 1.81
N TRP A 96 -5.96 -10.66 2.45
CA TRP A 96 -5.11 -9.59 1.98
C TRP A 96 -3.64 -10.02 1.88
N TYR A 97 -3.09 -10.63 2.92
CA TYR A 97 -1.71 -11.09 2.91
C TYR A 97 -1.46 -12.18 1.86
N PHE A 98 -2.44 -13.07 1.66
CA PHE A 98 -2.37 -14.03 0.56
C PHE A 98 -2.29 -13.33 -0.81
N ILE A 99 -3.11 -12.31 -1.04
CA ILE A 99 -3.05 -11.47 -2.26
C ILE A 99 -1.68 -10.80 -2.39
N CYS A 100 -1.13 -10.26 -1.30
CA CYS A 100 0.18 -9.63 -1.31
C CYS A 100 1.29 -10.60 -1.73
N PHE A 101 1.36 -11.78 -1.14
CA PHE A 101 2.33 -12.81 -1.56
C PHE A 101 2.14 -13.22 -3.02
N TYR A 102 0.91 -13.45 -3.43
CA TYR A 102 0.61 -13.90 -4.79
C TYR A 102 0.97 -12.84 -5.84
N LEU A 103 0.54 -11.60 -5.66
CA LEU A 103 0.79 -10.53 -6.63
C LEU A 103 2.25 -10.06 -6.60
N GLN A 104 2.91 -10.11 -5.44
CA GLN A 104 4.35 -9.84 -5.32
C GLN A 104 5.14 -10.85 -6.17
N LEU A 105 4.85 -12.12 -6.04
CA LEU A 105 5.46 -13.19 -6.83
C LEU A 105 5.14 -13.05 -8.32
N LEU A 106 3.88 -12.79 -8.66
CA LEU A 106 3.42 -12.69 -10.05
C LEU A 106 4.08 -11.54 -10.79
N PHE A 107 4.10 -10.34 -10.22
CA PHE A 107 4.65 -9.16 -10.91
C PHE A 107 6.16 -9.15 -10.95
N SER A 108 6.85 -9.62 -9.90
CA SER A 108 8.30 -9.81 -9.95
C SER A 108 8.68 -10.84 -11.01
N PHE A 109 7.98 -11.97 -11.09
CA PHE A 109 8.17 -12.97 -12.14
C PHE A 109 7.95 -12.38 -13.54
N LYS A 110 6.86 -11.63 -13.76
CA LYS A 110 6.58 -11.01 -15.06
C LYS A 110 7.67 -10.04 -15.50
N ILE A 111 8.18 -9.23 -14.57
CA ILE A 111 9.29 -8.29 -14.84
C ILE A 111 10.54 -9.09 -15.22
N LEU A 112 10.96 -10.02 -14.36
CA LEU A 112 12.17 -10.80 -14.58
C LEU A 112 12.10 -11.63 -15.86
N LYS A 113 10.92 -12.19 -16.19
CA LYS A 113 10.75 -12.96 -17.43
C LYS A 113 10.96 -12.12 -18.69
N LYS A 114 10.64 -10.83 -18.66
CA LYS A 114 10.91 -9.91 -19.76
C LYS A 114 12.41 -9.63 -19.95
N PHE A 115 13.20 -9.65 -18.89
CA PHE A 115 14.64 -9.40 -18.95
C PHE A 115 15.44 -10.68 -19.20
N THR A 116 15.09 -11.80 -18.56
CA THR A 116 15.88 -13.04 -18.62
C THR A 116 15.50 -13.95 -19.78
N ASN A 117 14.29 -13.80 -20.34
CA ASN A 117 13.67 -14.74 -21.27
C ASN A 117 13.63 -16.21 -20.79
N SER A 118 13.93 -16.47 -19.51
CA SER A 118 14.03 -17.78 -18.90
C SER A 118 12.99 -17.95 -17.80
N VAL A 119 12.20 -19.03 -17.83
CA VAL A 119 11.21 -19.34 -16.78
C VAL A 119 11.91 -19.71 -15.46
N PRO A 120 12.90 -20.62 -15.42
CA PRO A 120 13.57 -21.00 -14.19
C PRO A 120 14.24 -19.82 -13.48
N TYR A 121 15.04 -19.03 -14.20
CA TYR A 121 15.71 -17.86 -13.61
C TYR A 121 14.73 -16.81 -13.11
N SER A 122 13.62 -16.58 -13.84
CA SER A 122 12.60 -15.65 -13.41
C SER A 122 11.86 -16.13 -12.17
N LEU A 123 11.60 -17.44 -12.07
CA LEU A 123 10.97 -18.02 -10.89
C LEU A 123 11.87 -17.90 -9.65
N VAL A 124 13.13 -18.33 -9.77
CA VAL A 124 14.09 -18.22 -8.66
C VAL A 124 14.27 -16.76 -8.25
N GLY A 125 14.48 -15.85 -9.22
CA GLY A 125 14.61 -14.43 -8.94
C GLY A 125 13.37 -13.83 -8.27
N SER A 126 12.17 -14.26 -8.64
CA SER A 126 10.93 -13.76 -8.03
C SER A 126 10.75 -14.19 -6.58
N LEU A 127 11.32 -15.32 -6.15
CA LEU A 127 11.31 -15.75 -4.75
C LEU A 127 12.08 -14.77 -3.85
N PHE A 128 13.15 -14.13 -4.34
CA PHE A 128 13.87 -13.12 -3.56
C PHE A 128 13.00 -11.91 -3.23
N PHE A 129 12.00 -11.58 -4.06
CA PHE A 129 11.04 -10.52 -3.75
C PHE A 129 10.08 -10.90 -2.62
N LEU A 130 9.79 -12.19 -2.42
CA LEU A 130 8.96 -12.67 -1.31
C LEU A 130 9.70 -12.67 0.02
N ILE A 131 11.00 -12.95 -0.01
CA ILE A 131 11.84 -12.99 1.20
C ILE A 131 12.59 -11.67 1.44
N ALA A 132 12.31 -10.62 0.64
CA ALA A 132 12.93 -9.32 0.82
C ALA A 132 12.64 -8.78 2.24
N PRO A 133 13.67 -8.37 3.02
CA PRO A 133 13.46 -7.97 4.41
C PRO A 133 12.42 -6.88 4.58
N ILE A 134 12.39 -5.90 3.68
CA ILE A 134 11.41 -4.81 3.73
C ILE A 134 9.98 -5.32 3.50
N PHE A 135 9.77 -6.31 2.63
CA PHE A 135 8.47 -6.89 2.38
C PHE A 135 7.98 -7.70 3.58
N ILE A 136 8.82 -8.57 4.13
CA ILE A 136 8.51 -9.37 5.32
C ILE A 136 8.24 -8.47 6.54
N TYR A 137 9.05 -7.41 6.71
CA TYR A 137 8.80 -6.44 7.77
C TYR A 137 7.41 -5.80 7.64
N ARG A 138 7.01 -5.36 6.43
CA ARG A 138 5.69 -4.75 6.22
C ARG A 138 4.55 -5.74 6.41
N ILE A 139 4.71 -6.98 6.00
CA ILE A 139 3.73 -8.06 6.22
C ILE A 139 3.42 -8.23 7.73
N ASN A 140 4.43 -8.10 8.58
CA ASN A 140 4.26 -8.29 10.03
C ASN A 140 3.72 -7.06 10.77
N PHE A 141 3.99 -5.84 10.27
CA PHE A 141 3.70 -4.63 11.04
C PHE A 141 2.72 -3.65 10.39
N HIS A 142 2.56 -3.66 9.05
CA HIS A 142 1.74 -2.66 8.35
C HIS A 142 0.90 -3.31 7.26
N ALA A 143 -0.36 -3.58 7.55
CA ALA A 143 -1.24 -4.32 6.66
C ALA A 143 -1.35 -3.68 5.26
N THR A 144 -1.63 -2.39 5.14
CA THR A 144 -1.76 -1.74 3.83
C THR A 144 -0.44 -1.59 3.10
N LEU A 145 0.66 -1.31 3.84
CA LEU A 145 1.99 -1.17 3.24
C LEU A 145 2.62 -2.50 2.80
N SER A 146 2.03 -3.64 3.18
CA SER A 146 2.39 -4.94 2.60
C SER A 146 1.99 -5.05 1.12
N GLY A 147 1.13 -4.17 0.61
CA GLY A 147 0.72 -4.08 -0.78
C GLY A 147 1.82 -3.62 -1.77
N GLN A 148 3.10 -3.93 -1.53
CA GLN A 148 4.23 -3.51 -2.38
C GLN A 148 4.16 -4.02 -3.81
N TRP A 149 3.39 -5.08 -4.08
CA TRP A 149 3.14 -5.58 -5.42
C TRP A 149 2.59 -4.51 -6.38
N ILE A 150 1.93 -3.47 -5.84
CA ILE A 150 1.41 -2.38 -6.67
C ILE A 150 2.54 -1.53 -7.27
N LEU A 151 3.67 -1.41 -6.57
CA LEU A 151 4.87 -0.78 -7.11
C LEU A 151 5.52 -1.65 -8.20
N LEU A 152 5.51 -2.97 -8.06
CA LEU A 152 5.97 -3.88 -9.11
C LEU A 152 5.07 -3.82 -10.34
N LEU A 153 3.74 -3.74 -10.15
CA LEU A 153 2.80 -3.51 -11.26
C LEU A 153 3.08 -2.16 -11.95
N THR A 154 3.36 -1.11 -11.17
CA THR A 154 3.74 0.21 -11.69
C THR A 154 5.00 0.12 -12.56
N LEU A 155 6.03 -0.56 -12.06
CA LEU A 155 7.27 -0.78 -12.82
C LEU A 155 7.01 -1.61 -14.08
N TYR A 156 6.20 -2.65 -13.99
CA TYR A 156 5.84 -3.48 -15.13
C TYR A 156 5.14 -2.65 -16.23
N LEU A 157 4.18 -1.82 -15.85
CA LEU A 157 3.50 -0.92 -16.80
C LEU A 157 4.47 0.12 -17.37
N GLY A 158 5.27 0.77 -16.53
CA GLY A 158 6.19 1.82 -16.96
C GLY A 158 7.32 1.35 -17.85
N LEU A 159 7.83 0.12 -17.63
CA LEU A 159 8.94 -0.44 -18.40
C LEU A 159 8.52 -1.04 -19.74
N PHE A 160 7.34 -1.63 -19.82
CA PHE A 160 6.96 -2.45 -20.97
C PHE A 160 5.79 -1.89 -21.79
N TYR A 161 5.12 -0.84 -21.31
CA TYR A 161 3.99 -0.21 -21.98
C TYR A 161 4.17 1.30 -22.06
N LYS A 162 3.67 1.89 -23.13
CA LYS A 162 3.73 3.34 -23.31
C LYS A 162 2.65 4.01 -22.45
N ALA A 163 3.06 4.92 -21.57
CA ALA A 163 2.17 5.59 -20.63
C ALA A 163 1.04 6.40 -21.31
N ASP A 164 1.28 6.93 -22.51
CA ASP A 164 0.29 7.65 -23.30
C ASP A 164 -0.83 6.75 -23.85
N LYS A 165 -0.50 5.50 -24.19
CA LYS A 165 -1.47 4.52 -24.71
C LYS A 165 -2.26 3.80 -23.63
N GLU A 166 -1.66 3.67 -22.45
CA GLU A 166 -2.22 2.93 -21.30
C GLU A 166 -2.85 3.85 -20.25
N LYS A 167 -3.38 5.00 -20.66
CA LYS A 167 -3.94 6.01 -19.75
C LYS A 167 -4.97 5.44 -18.78
N LEU A 168 -5.87 4.59 -19.26
CA LEU A 168 -6.87 3.95 -18.40
C LEU A 168 -6.24 3.07 -17.34
N SER A 169 -5.23 2.26 -17.71
CA SER A 169 -4.49 1.41 -16.77
C SER A 169 -3.83 2.24 -15.67
N TRP A 170 -3.27 3.40 -16.00
CA TRP A 170 -2.68 4.32 -15.03
C TRP A 170 -3.72 4.96 -14.12
N ILE A 171 -4.88 5.38 -14.65
CA ILE A 171 -5.98 5.91 -13.84
C ILE A 171 -6.47 4.84 -12.84
N LEU A 172 -6.73 3.62 -13.31
CA LEU A 172 -7.18 2.53 -12.46
C LEU A 172 -6.12 2.17 -11.40
N LEU A 173 -4.84 2.20 -11.75
CA LEU A 173 -3.75 1.94 -10.83
C LEU A 173 -3.66 3.02 -9.73
N LEU A 174 -3.83 4.30 -10.09
CA LEU A 174 -3.86 5.42 -9.14
C LEU A 174 -5.07 5.34 -8.21
N ILE A 175 -6.26 5.02 -8.73
CA ILE A 175 -7.45 4.79 -7.91
C ILE A 175 -7.23 3.60 -6.97
N LEU A 176 -6.76 2.46 -7.48
CA LEU A 176 -6.51 1.28 -6.68
C LEU A 176 -5.50 1.55 -5.57
N SER A 177 -4.41 2.26 -5.90
CA SER A 177 -3.38 2.60 -4.91
C SER A 177 -3.88 3.54 -3.83
N SER A 178 -4.75 4.51 -4.17
CA SER A 178 -5.38 5.40 -3.18
C SER A 178 -6.30 4.65 -2.21
N LEU A 179 -6.93 3.56 -2.67
CA LEU A 179 -7.79 2.70 -1.87
C LEU A 179 -7.03 1.61 -1.08
N ILE A 180 -5.73 1.46 -1.33
CA ILE A 180 -4.85 0.63 -0.51
C ILE A 180 -4.13 1.51 0.50
N HIS A 181 -3.31 2.46 0.02
CA HIS A 181 -2.59 3.39 0.87
C HIS A 181 -2.13 4.63 0.09
N PHE A 182 -2.31 5.81 0.68
CA PHE A 182 -1.98 7.10 0.05
C PHE A 182 -0.53 7.21 -0.43
N TYR A 183 0.43 6.63 0.30
CA TYR A 183 1.84 6.66 -0.10
C TYR A 183 2.08 5.98 -1.44
N PHE A 184 1.42 4.85 -1.70
CA PHE A 184 1.53 4.20 -3.01
C PHE A 184 0.98 5.09 -4.13
N MET A 185 -0.17 5.73 -3.90
CA MET A 185 -0.73 6.66 -4.88
C MET A 185 0.23 7.79 -5.19
N ALA A 186 0.83 8.41 -4.16
CA ALA A 186 1.79 9.51 -4.34
C ALA A 186 3.02 9.07 -5.16
N VAL A 187 3.62 7.92 -4.82
CA VAL A 187 4.78 7.36 -5.55
C VAL A 187 4.41 7.05 -7.00
N ILE A 188 3.25 6.44 -7.24
CA ILE A 188 2.78 6.08 -8.58
C ILE A 188 2.49 7.34 -9.41
N ALA A 189 1.90 8.38 -8.80
CA ALA A 189 1.66 9.66 -9.48
C ALA A 189 2.97 10.32 -9.92
N VAL A 190 4.01 10.28 -9.08
CA VAL A 190 5.35 10.77 -9.43
C VAL A 190 5.94 9.96 -10.58
N ILE A 191 5.92 8.63 -10.50
CA ILE A 191 6.45 7.75 -11.55
C ILE A 191 5.73 8.01 -12.88
N TYR A 192 4.40 8.07 -12.87
CA TYR A 192 3.61 8.38 -14.06
C TYR A 192 4.00 9.73 -14.66
N SER A 193 4.09 10.77 -13.83
CA SER A 193 4.46 12.12 -14.27
C SER A 193 5.85 12.15 -14.90
N LEU A 194 6.84 11.48 -14.30
CA LEU A 194 8.19 11.38 -14.83
C LEU A 194 8.20 10.63 -16.18
N LEU A 195 7.50 9.50 -16.29
CA LEU A 195 7.40 8.76 -17.55
C LEU A 195 6.77 9.60 -18.66
N ARG A 196 5.76 10.41 -18.33
CA ARG A 196 5.14 11.33 -19.29
C ARG A 196 6.10 12.43 -19.72
N ILE A 197 6.83 13.03 -18.77
CA ILE A 197 7.83 14.09 -19.05
C ILE A 197 8.98 13.53 -19.89
N PHE A 198 9.55 12.40 -19.55
CA PHE A 198 10.66 11.79 -20.31
C PHE A 198 10.27 11.39 -21.73
N ASN A 199 9.00 11.04 -21.96
CA ASN A 199 8.49 10.73 -23.30
C ASN A 199 8.10 11.99 -24.12
N LEU A 200 8.15 13.18 -23.53
CA LEU A 200 7.98 14.43 -24.24
C LEU A 200 9.22 14.65 -25.15
N LYS A 201 9.07 14.42 -26.44
CA LYS A 201 9.86 15.15 -27.42
C LYS A 201 9.40 16.60 -27.29
N PHE A 202 10.23 17.57 -26.94
CA PHE A 202 9.92 18.98 -26.64
C PHE A 202 9.11 19.72 -27.75
N GLU A 203 8.05 19.12 -28.23
CA GLU A 203 7.11 19.62 -29.21
C GLU A 203 5.86 20.18 -28.48
N LYS A 204 5.32 21.28 -28.94
CA LYS A 204 4.13 21.93 -28.32
C LYS A 204 2.97 20.98 -28.15
N GLU A 205 2.70 20.09 -29.12
CA GLU A 205 1.62 19.11 -29.05
C GLU A 205 1.74 18.15 -27.88
N ASN A 206 2.97 17.77 -27.51
CA ASN A 206 3.24 16.89 -26.38
C ASN A 206 2.97 17.58 -25.04
N PHE A 207 3.22 18.89 -24.94
CA PHE A 207 2.94 19.67 -23.75
C PHE A 207 1.41 19.82 -23.52
N TYR A 208 0.62 20.07 -24.56
CA TYR A 208 -0.83 20.06 -24.48
C TYR A 208 -1.39 18.71 -24.03
N THR A 209 -0.81 17.62 -24.52
CA THR A 209 -1.24 16.28 -24.12
C THR A 209 -0.95 16.02 -22.64
N LEU A 210 0.19 16.47 -22.14
CA LEU A 210 0.53 16.38 -20.71
C LEU A 210 -0.47 17.16 -19.84
N ILE A 211 -0.77 18.42 -20.22
CA ILE A 211 -1.76 19.23 -19.51
C ILE A 211 -3.14 18.54 -19.52
N LYS A 212 -3.55 18.03 -20.68
CA LYS A 212 -4.82 17.30 -20.81
C LYS A 212 -4.88 16.05 -19.92
N ASP A 213 -3.77 15.32 -19.82
CA ASP A 213 -3.67 14.17 -18.93
C ASP A 213 -3.80 14.59 -17.47
N PHE A 214 -3.09 15.62 -17.06
CA PHE A 214 -3.17 16.17 -15.72
C PHE A 214 -4.58 16.66 -15.37
N LEU A 215 -5.20 17.45 -16.27
CA LEU A 215 -6.57 17.96 -16.11
C LEU A 215 -7.64 16.84 -16.11
N THR A 216 -7.32 15.67 -16.65
CA THR A 216 -8.24 14.52 -16.64
C THR A 216 -8.06 13.66 -15.39
N ILE A 217 -6.81 13.35 -15.04
CA ILE A 217 -6.47 12.41 -13.96
C ILE A 217 -6.70 13.05 -12.60
N THR A 218 -6.25 14.29 -12.42
CA THR A 218 -6.34 14.98 -11.11
C THR A 218 -7.78 15.10 -10.59
N PRO A 219 -8.78 15.56 -11.37
CA PRO A 219 -10.15 15.60 -10.89
C PRO A 219 -10.72 14.23 -10.54
N ILE A 220 -10.39 13.18 -11.30
CA ILE A 220 -10.83 11.81 -11.02
C ILE A 220 -10.26 11.35 -9.67
N LEU A 221 -8.96 11.60 -9.42
CA LEU A 221 -8.34 11.27 -8.14
C LEU A 221 -8.93 12.06 -6.99
N LEU A 222 -9.06 13.38 -7.14
CA LEU A 222 -9.65 14.24 -6.10
C LEU A 222 -11.09 13.81 -5.78
N LEU A 223 -11.88 13.47 -6.79
CA LEU A 223 -13.24 12.96 -6.60
C LEU A 223 -13.19 11.61 -5.85
N THR A 224 -12.30 10.70 -6.22
CA THR A 224 -12.13 9.42 -5.52
C THR A 224 -11.78 9.65 -4.05
N LEU A 225 -10.79 10.49 -3.77
CA LEU A 225 -10.35 10.84 -2.42
C LEU A 225 -11.49 11.49 -1.61
N TYR A 226 -12.29 12.34 -2.24
CA TYR A 226 -13.45 12.97 -1.61
C TYR A 226 -14.53 11.94 -1.26
N ILE A 227 -14.92 11.10 -2.22
CA ILE A 227 -15.95 10.06 -2.02
C ILE A 227 -15.56 9.11 -0.89
N VAL A 228 -14.28 8.77 -0.79
CA VAL A 228 -13.82 7.79 0.19
C VAL A 228 -13.55 8.42 1.56
N GLY A 229 -13.36 9.76 1.66
CA GLY A 229 -13.29 10.48 2.93
C GLY A 229 -11.90 10.95 3.35
N TYR A 230 -10.97 11.11 2.41
CA TYR A 230 -9.64 11.67 2.72
C TYR A 230 -9.68 13.11 3.25
N PHE A 231 -10.75 13.85 2.98
CA PHE A 231 -10.92 15.25 3.42
C PHE A 231 -11.77 15.38 4.70
N GLU A 232 -12.12 14.28 5.35
CA GLU A 232 -12.99 14.26 6.53
C GLU A 232 -12.26 14.67 7.82
N ILE A 233 -10.93 14.56 7.85
CA ILE A 233 -10.16 14.94 9.05
C ILE A 233 -10.13 16.44 9.23
N ARG A 234 -10.62 16.90 10.35
CA ARG A 234 -10.35 18.23 10.88
C ARG A 234 -8.93 18.23 11.45
N MET A 235 -7.97 18.75 10.69
CA MET A 235 -6.56 18.80 11.06
C MET A 235 -6.25 19.62 12.32
N ALA A 236 -7.25 20.25 12.95
CA ALA A 236 -7.02 21.24 14.01
C ALA A 236 -6.34 20.67 15.27
N ASP A 237 -6.46 19.35 15.55
CA ASP A 237 -6.00 18.80 16.83
C ASP A 237 -4.99 17.63 16.70
N SER A 238 -4.61 17.23 15.53
CA SER A 238 -3.65 16.14 15.32
C SER A 238 -2.31 16.63 14.77
N LEU A 239 -1.58 17.41 15.52
CA LEU A 239 -0.14 17.47 15.35
C LEU A 239 0.38 16.07 15.71
N GLY A 240 0.44 15.20 14.71
CA GLY A 240 0.96 13.84 14.90
C GLY A 240 2.32 13.92 15.59
N ILE A 241 2.45 13.22 16.69
CA ILE A 241 3.68 13.13 17.50
C ILE A 241 4.90 12.79 16.62
N GLY A 242 4.69 12.22 15.41
CA GLY A 242 5.74 11.90 14.46
C GLY A 242 6.21 13.04 13.55
N PHE A 243 5.47 14.15 13.44
CA PHE A 243 5.89 15.27 12.59
C PHE A 243 7.13 15.93 13.18
N ALA A 244 8.18 16.06 12.37
CA ALA A 244 9.52 16.55 12.75
C ALA A 244 10.36 15.60 13.64
N TYR A 245 9.80 14.51 14.17
CA TYR A 245 10.56 13.47 14.87
C TYR A 245 11.27 12.52 13.89
N TYR A 246 10.55 12.13 12.83
CA TYR A 246 11.09 11.28 11.75
C TYR A 246 11.56 12.14 10.59
N LYS A 247 12.74 12.74 10.73
CA LYS A 247 13.36 13.53 9.65
C LYS A 247 14.21 12.61 8.79
N LEU A 248 13.93 12.56 7.49
CA LEU A 248 14.85 11.96 6.54
C LEU A 248 16.02 12.94 6.31
N ASN A 249 17.20 12.60 6.82
CA ASN A 249 18.42 13.26 6.45
C ASN A 249 18.98 12.62 5.17
N ILE A 250 19.42 13.41 4.20
CA ILE A 250 20.07 12.92 2.98
C ILE A 250 21.26 12.02 3.31
N LEU A 251 21.98 12.32 4.37
CA LEU A 251 23.08 11.48 4.86
C LEU A 251 22.63 10.13 5.42
N SER A 252 21.35 9.98 5.81
CA SER A 252 20.81 8.71 6.31
C SER A 252 20.79 7.59 5.25
N ILE A 253 20.96 7.94 3.97
CA ILE A 253 21.14 6.96 2.89
C ILE A 253 22.50 6.26 3.05
N PHE A 254 23.50 6.94 3.58
CA PHE A 254 24.87 6.47 3.74
C PHE A 254 25.19 6.14 5.20
N ASP A 255 24.60 6.88 6.13
CA ASP A 255 24.81 6.77 7.57
C ASP A 255 23.49 6.96 8.34
N PRO A 256 22.69 5.89 8.54
CA PRO A 256 21.50 5.96 9.34
C PRO A 256 21.87 6.20 10.81
N ILE A 257 21.45 7.34 11.35
CA ILE A 257 21.63 7.67 12.76
C ILE A 257 20.73 6.75 13.59
N ASN A 258 21.33 5.82 14.29
CA ASN A 258 20.65 4.91 15.20
C ASN A 258 20.64 5.44 16.61
N SER A 259 19.53 6.03 17.04
CA SER A 259 19.33 6.36 18.45
C SER A 259 18.93 5.16 19.32
N HIS A 260 18.46 4.04 18.74
CA HIS A 260 17.85 2.94 19.50
C HIS A 260 18.08 1.52 18.96
N SER A 261 18.84 1.29 17.90
CA SER A 261 19.13 -0.06 17.44
C SER A 261 20.63 -0.33 17.34
N SER A 262 21.04 -1.49 17.84
CA SER A 262 22.40 -2.01 17.79
C SER A 262 22.89 -2.43 16.40
N THR A 263 22.15 -2.11 15.36
CA THR A 263 22.45 -2.51 13.97
C THR A 263 22.74 -1.31 13.09
N SER A 264 23.76 -0.53 13.44
CA SER A 264 24.37 0.42 12.51
C SER A 264 25.18 -0.37 11.49
N TRP A 265 24.78 -0.35 10.21
CA TRP A 265 25.58 -0.91 9.14
C TRP A 265 26.66 0.06 8.62
N SER A 266 26.69 1.27 9.14
CA SER A 266 27.68 2.32 8.83
C SER A 266 28.74 2.50 9.92
N TRP A 267 29.18 1.42 10.54
CA TRP A 267 30.16 1.41 11.65
C TRP A 267 31.52 2.05 11.31
N PHE A 268 31.80 2.32 10.05
CA PHE A 268 33.02 2.97 9.58
C PHE A 268 32.87 4.48 9.37
N LEU A 269 31.68 5.06 9.53
CA LEU A 269 31.44 6.48 9.49
C LEU A 269 31.26 7.02 10.90
N PRO A 270 31.83 8.23 11.23
CA PRO A 270 31.65 8.82 12.54
C PRO A 270 30.18 9.24 12.75
N ASP A 271 29.64 8.98 13.93
CA ASP A 271 28.30 9.41 14.32
C ASP A 271 28.15 10.94 14.20
N ILE A 272 27.33 11.40 13.29
CA ILE A 272 27.01 12.79 13.14
C ILE A 272 25.92 13.15 14.15
N LYS A 273 26.31 13.78 15.26
CA LYS A 273 25.36 14.37 16.21
C LYS A 273 24.72 15.59 15.56
N LEU A 274 23.48 15.46 15.10
CA LEU A 274 22.66 16.59 14.72
C LEU A 274 22.07 17.19 16.00
N SER A 275 22.50 18.41 16.36
CA SER A 275 21.94 19.24 17.42
C SER A 275 20.54 19.74 17.07
#